data_d89a34bbe43fab43e9e90e3fea934fd9
#
_entry.id   d89a34bbe43fab43e9e90e3fea934fd9
#
_cell.length_a   1.000
_cell.length_b   1.000
_cell.length_c   1.000
_cell.angle_alpha   90.00
_cell.angle_beta   90.00
_cell.angle_gamma   90.00
#
_symmetry.space_group_name_H-M   'P 1'
#
loop_
_entity.id
_entity.type
_entity.pdbx_description
1 polymer ?
#
loop_
_entity_poly.entity_id
_entity_poly.type
_entity_poly.pdbx_seq_one_letter_code
_entity_poly.pdbx_strand_id
1 'polypeptide(L)'
;GMYRQIKVIADILIKLLSPEVTAVYDKSSSTLPSHSEEYVGDGFIVGNNKAEIVLENGIQFIPDWEHGQKTGFFIDQRENRQLVGEMACGKRVLNMFCYSGGFSLYALQGKAEEVVSVDSSARALSSGRRKCCLQLGRLHCGR
;
A
#
# COMPACT_ATOMS: atom_id res chain seq x y z
N GLY A 1 20.83 4.66 18.48
CA GLY A 1 20.58 4.20 17.12
C GLY A 1 19.83 5.24 16.29
N MET A 2 19.51 4.92 15.05
CA MET A 2 18.91 5.86 14.07
C MET A 2 17.56 6.44 14.57
N TYR A 3 16.79 5.68 15.33
CA TYR A 3 15.52 6.12 15.91
C TYR A 3 15.68 7.39 16.78
N ARG A 4 16.76 7.53 17.55
CA ARG A 4 17.03 8.75 18.35
C ARG A 4 17.18 10.02 17.52
N GLN A 5 17.47 9.88 16.23
CA GLN A 5 17.65 11.00 15.30
C GLN A 5 16.42 11.19 14.39
N ILE A 6 15.31 10.53 14.67
CA ILE A 6 14.16 10.47 13.76
C ILE A 6 13.58 11.86 13.44
N LYS A 7 13.55 12.76 14.42
CA LYS A 7 13.11 14.15 14.22
C LYS A 7 14.04 14.91 13.28
N VAL A 8 15.35 14.79 13.51
CA VAL A 8 16.37 15.44 12.65
C VAL A 8 16.29 14.91 11.23
N ILE A 9 16.10 13.59 11.06
CA ILE A 9 15.91 12.96 9.76
C ILE A 9 14.65 13.49 9.08
N ALA A 10 13.55 13.59 9.80
CA ALA A 10 12.29 14.12 9.28
C ALA A 10 12.40 15.58 8.83
N ASP A 11 13.06 16.42 9.63
CA ASP A 11 13.30 17.83 9.29
C ASP A 11 14.18 17.98 8.04
N ILE A 12 15.20 17.15 7.91
CA ILE A 12 16.06 17.13 6.72
C ILE A 12 15.26 16.70 5.48
N LEU A 13 14.46 15.64 5.59
CA LEU A 13 13.63 15.17 4.48
C LEU A 13 12.66 16.24 4.00
N ILE A 14 11.95 16.91 4.92
CA ILE A 14 11.07 18.02 4.57
C ILE A 14 11.85 19.15 3.90
N LYS A 15 13.00 19.53 4.45
CA LYS A 15 13.82 20.63 3.90
C LYS A 15 14.34 20.34 2.49
N LEU A 16 14.72 19.10 2.20
CA LEU A 16 15.29 18.72 0.91
C LEU A 16 14.24 18.41 -0.15
N LEU A 17 13.05 17.94 0.25
CA LEU A 17 12.03 17.43 -0.64
C LEU A 17 10.75 18.29 -0.67
N SER A 18 10.77 19.47 -0.06
CA SER A 18 9.66 20.43 -0.18
C SER A 18 9.67 21.07 -1.59
N PRO A 19 8.50 21.34 -2.19
CA PRO A 19 7.14 21.18 -1.64
C PRO A 19 6.51 19.79 -1.84
N GLU A 20 7.18 18.83 -2.47
CA GLU A 20 6.63 17.53 -2.83
C GLU A 20 6.33 16.66 -1.60
N VAL A 21 7.17 16.77 -0.55
CA VAL A 21 6.98 16.07 0.72
C VAL A 21 6.56 17.09 1.79
N THR A 22 5.36 16.92 2.33
CA THR A 22 4.76 17.82 3.34
C THR A 22 4.53 17.14 4.68
N ALA A 23 4.72 15.83 4.78
CA ALA A 23 4.52 15.07 6.00
C ALA A 23 5.48 13.89 6.11
N VAL A 24 5.86 13.54 7.33
CA VAL A 24 6.64 12.35 7.68
C VAL A 24 5.91 11.58 8.76
N TYR A 25 5.61 10.32 8.47
CA TYR A 25 4.93 9.40 9.39
C TYR A 25 5.90 8.32 9.88
N ASP A 26 6.04 8.19 11.19
CA ASP A 26 6.80 7.09 11.81
C ASP A 26 5.92 5.85 11.96
N LYS A 27 6.41 4.72 11.48
CA LYS A 27 5.80 3.39 11.63
C LYS A 27 6.82 2.37 12.10
N SER A 28 7.58 2.72 13.13
CA SER A 28 8.69 1.89 13.62
C SER A 28 8.29 0.94 14.76
N SER A 29 7.06 1.00 15.28
CA SER A 29 6.63 0.23 16.46
C SER A 29 6.95 -1.26 16.39
N SER A 30 6.73 -1.87 15.23
CA SER A 30 6.94 -3.31 15.04
C SER A 30 8.41 -3.72 14.87
N THR A 31 9.32 -2.75 14.68
CA THR A 31 10.74 -2.99 14.39
C THR A 31 11.68 -2.61 15.54
N LEU A 32 11.15 -1.88 16.53
CA LEU A 32 11.92 -1.47 17.70
C LEU A 32 11.93 -2.57 18.77
N PRO A 33 13.02 -2.70 19.54
CA PRO A 33 13.07 -3.59 20.69
C PRO A 33 11.98 -3.23 21.70
N SER A 34 11.34 -4.24 22.30
CA SER A 34 10.22 -4.13 23.24
C SER A 34 10.49 -3.28 24.50
N HIS A 35 11.74 -2.87 24.74
CA HIS A 35 12.20 -2.13 25.92
C HIS A 35 12.81 -0.77 25.57
N SER A 36 12.50 -0.18 24.41
CA SER A 36 12.97 1.18 24.14
C SER A 36 12.07 2.17 24.89
N GLU A 37 12.54 2.66 26.04
CA GLU A 37 11.85 3.66 26.88
C GLU A 37 11.56 4.98 26.16
N GLU A 38 12.13 5.19 24.99
CA GLU A 38 12.00 6.42 24.18
C GLU A 38 10.89 6.33 23.11
N TYR A 39 10.18 5.19 22.98
CA TYR A 39 9.19 5.01 21.92
C TYR A 39 7.81 5.55 22.32
N VAL A 40 7.32 6.51 21.56
CA VAL A 40 6.04 7.20 21.82
C VAL A 40 4.86 6.59 21.02
N GLY A 41 5.13 5.66 20.11
CA GLY A 41 4.12 5.05 19.23
C GLY A 41 4.21 5.54 17.77
N ASP A 42 3.51 4.84 16.87
CA ASP A 42 3.44 5.25 15.48
C ASP A 42 2.65 6.56 15.34
N GLY A 43 3.10 7.45 14.44
CA GLY A 43 2.43 8.74 14.27
C GLY A 43 3.15 9.71 13.33
N PHE A 44 2.52 10.86 13.09
CA PHE A 44 3.15 11.93 12.33
C PHE A 44 4.24 12.62 13.17
N ILE A 45 5.46 12.70 12.61
CA ILE A 45 6.58 13.48 13.17
C ILE A 45 6.48 14.92 12.68
N VAL A 46 6.17 15.10 11.39
CA VAL A 46 5.99 16.39 10.75
C VAL A 46 4.73 16.33 9.88
N GLY A 47 3.95 17.40 9.89
CA GLY A 47 2.72 17.51 9.10
C GLY A 47 1.60 16.59 9.58
N ASN A 48 0.53 16.55 8.83
CA ASN A 48 -0.65 15.72 9.11
C ASN A 48 -1.38 15.32 7.83
N ASN A 49 -0.74 15.51 6.67
CA ASN A 49 -1.38 15.24 5.39
C ASN A 49 -1.41 13.73 5.12
N LYS A 50 -2.60 13.20 4.95
CA LYS A 50 -2.83 11.82 4.54
C LYS A 50 -2.98 11.82 3.02
N ALA A 51 -1.95 11.43 2.28
CA ALA A 51 -2.15 11.12 0.87
C ALA A 51 -3.09 9.91 0.79
N GLU A 52 -4.32 10.17 0.37
CA GLU A 52 -5.36 9.13 0.30
C GLU A 52 -5.18 8.25 -0.92
N ILE A 53 -4.61 8.79 -2.00
CA ILE A 53 -4.48 8.11 -3.28
C ILE A 53 -3.05 8.24 -3.80
N VAL A 54 -2.46 7.11 -4.17
CA VAL A 54 -1.19 7.04 -4.91
C VAL A 54 -1.43 6.46 -6.30
N LEU A 55 -0.68 6.93 -7.27
CA LEU A 55 -0.73 6.47 -8.65
C LEU A 55 0.45 5.55 -8.96
N GLU A 56 0.17 4.41 -9.56
CA GLU A 56 1.18 3.51 -10.11
C GLU A 56 0.72 3.03 -11.49
N ASN A 57 1.45 3.40 -12.54
CA ASN A 57 1.13 3.06 -13.93
C ASN A 57 -0.33 3.37 -14.32
N GLY A 58 -0.86 4.51 -13.85
CA GLY A 58 -2.24 4.93 -14.10
C GLY A 58 -3.30 4.27 -13.21
N ILE A 59 -2.93 3.29 -12.40
CA ILE A 59 -3.83 2.68 -11.42
C ILE A 59 -3.74 3.46 -10.11
N GLN A 60 -4.90 3.78 -9.54
CA GLN A 60 -5.00 4.44 -8.24
C GLN A 60 -4.99 3.40 -7.11
N PHE A 61 -4.21 3.66 -6.09
CA PHE A 61 -4.18 2.85 -4.87
C PHE A 61 -4.46 3.73 -3.65
N ILE A 62 -5.14 3.15 -2.66
CA ILE A 62 -5.30 3.75 -1.35
C ILE A 62 -4.46 2.92 -0.37
N PRO A 63 -3.22 3.32 -0.07
CA PRO A 63 -2.41 2.61 0.91
C PRO A 63 -3.00 2.75 2.31
N ASP A 64 -2.92 1.69 3.09
CA ASP A 64 -3.29 1.72 4.52
C ASP A 64 -2.00 1.79 5.35
N TRP A 65 -1.43 2.97 5.46
CA TRP A 65 -0.18 3.13 6.22
C TRP A 65 -0.35 2.97 7.71
N GLU A 66 -1.49 3.34 8.28
CA GLU A 66 -1.69 3.27 9.72
C GLU A 66 -1.83 1.82 10.18
N HIS A 67 -2.64 1.03 9.47
CA HIS A 67 -3.02 -0.31 9.92
C HIS A 67 -2.61 -1.43 8.97
N GLY A 68 -2.14 -1.08 7.79
CA GLY A 68 -1.69 -2.04 6.79
C GLY A 68 -0.37 -2.70 7.19
N GLN A 69 -0.10 -3.85 6.61
CA GLN A 69 1.14 -4.57 6.81
C GLN A 69 2.32 -3.73 6.29
N LYS A 70 3.41 -3.67 7.03
CA LYS A 70 4.59 -2.85 6.75
C LYS A 70 4.20 -1.38 6.46
N THR A 71 4.47 -0.89 5.25
CA THR A 71 4.16 0.47 4.81
C THR A 71 2.76 0.62 4.21
N GLY A 72 1.93 -0.43 4.24
CA GLY A 72 0.58 -0.43 3.68
C GLY A 72 0.52 -0.60 2.16
N PHE A 73 1.66 -0.55 1.47
CA PHE A 73 1.78 -0.78 0.05
C PHE A 73 3.19 -1.29 -0.31
N PHE A 74 3.29 -2.29 -1.19
CA PHE A 74 4.54 -2.93 -1.59
C PHE A 74 5.04 -2.34 -2.91
N ILE A 75 5.86 -1.29 -2.84
CA ILE A 75 6.40 -0.57 -4.01
C ILE A 75 7.32 -1.48 -4.85
N ASP A 76 8.07 -2.36 -4.20
CA ASP A 76 8.98 -3.33 -4.80
C ASP A 76 8.31 -4.32 -5.75
N GLN A 77 6.98 -4.50 -5.63
CA GLN A 77 6.21 -5.40 -6.49
C GLN A 77 5.64 -4.74 -7.75
N ARG A 78 5.98 -3.49 -8.04
CA ARG A 78 5.42 -2.74 -9.16
C ARG A 78 5.61 -3.42 -10.51
N GLU A 79 6.83 -3.86 -10.80
CA GLU A 79 7.17 -4.52 -12.06
C GLU A 79 6.49 -5.88 -12.19
N ASN A 80 6.44 -6.64 -11.09
CA ASN A 80 5.73 -7.92 -11.08
C ASN A 80 4.23 -7.73 -11.30
N ARG A 81 3.61 -6.69 -10.74
CA ARG A 81 2.21 -6.38 -11.01
C ARG A 81 1.98 -6.05 -12.48
N GLN A 82 2.86 -5.24 -13.07
CA GLN A 82 2.79 -4.88 -14.48
C GLN A 82 2.88 -6.12 -15.37
N LEU A 83 3.83 -7.00 -15.12
CA LEU A 83 4.00 -8.26 -15.86
C LEU A 83 2.74 -9.14 -15.80
N VAL A 84 2.11 -9.24 -14.62
CA VAL A 84 0.83 -9.97 -14.49
C VAL A 84 -0.27 -9.31 -15.35
N GLY A 85 -0.33 -7.99 -15.37
CA GLY A 85 -1.27 -7.27 -16.25
C GLY A 85 -1.06 -7.57 -17.72
N GLU A 86 0.17 -7.57 -18.18
CA GLU A 86 0.54 -7.89 -19.59
C GLU A 86 0.15 -9.31 -19.99
N MET A 87 0.24 -10.26 -19.05
CA MET A 87 -0.08 -11.67 -19.28
C MET A 87 -1.58 -12.01 -19.12
N ALA A 88 -2.39 -11.11 -18.60
CA ALA A 88 -3.74 -11.39 -18.11
C ALA A 88 -4.82 -11.42 -19.22
N CYS A 89 -4.57 -10.86 -20.39
CA CYS A 89 -5.57 -10.72 -21.45
C CYS A 89 -6.29 -12.03 -21.78
N GLY A 90 -7.61 -12.07 -21.66
CA GLY A 90 -8.44 -13.25 -21.92
C GLY A 90 -8.20 -14.43 -20.97
N LYS A 91 -7.54 -14.20 -19.82
CA LYS A 91 -7.23 -15.24 -18.85
C LYS A 91 -8.17 -15.17 -17.66
N ARG A 92 -8.38 -16.33 -17.02
CA ARG A 92 -8.93 -16.40 -15.65
C ARG A 92 -7.77 -16.39 -14.67
N VAL A 93 -7.77 -15.43 -13.75
CA VAL A 93 -6.68 -15.17 -12.80
C VAL A 93 -7.11 -15.46 -11.38
N LEU A 94 -6.37 -16.31 -10.68
CA LEU A 94 -6.50 -16.54 -9.24
C LEU A 94 -5.34 -15.85 -8.51
N ASN A 95 -5.68 -14.85 -7.69
CA ASN A 95 -4.73 -14.13 -6.84
C ASN A 95 -4.89 -14.59 -5.39
N MET A 96 -4.04 -15.53 -4.96
CA MET A 96 -3.97 -16.01 -3.59
C MET A 96 -3.12 -15.07 -2.74
N PHE A 97 -3.51 -14.89 -1.46
CA PHE A 97 -2.83 -13.93 -0.56
C PHE A 97 -2.81 -12.53 -1.13
N CYS A 98 -3.96 -12.11 -1.64
CA CYS A 98 -4.06 -10.94 -2.50
C CYS A 98 -3.82 -9.61 -1.78
N TYR A 99 -3.77 -9.59 -0.44
CA TYR A 99 -3.60 -8.40 0.39
C TYR A 99 -4.55 -7.28 -0.08
N SER A 100 -4.03 -6.12 -0.45
CA SER A 100 -4.82 -5.00 -0.95
C SER A 100 -5.28 -5.14 -2.41
N GLY A 101 -5.08 -6.30 -3.04
CA GLY A 101 -5.57 -6.59 -4.39
C GLY A 101 -4.77 -5.96 -5.53
N GLY A 102 -3.53 -5.53 -5.28
CA GLY A 102 -2.73 -4.85 -6.29
C GLY A 102 -2.57 -5.65 -7.58
N PHE A 103 -2.20 -6.92 -7.49
CA PHE A 103 -2.09 -7.82 -8.66
C PHE A 103 -3.44 -8.01 -9.38
N SER A 104 -4.53 -8.09 -8.63
CA SER A 104 -5.87 -8.22 -9.21
C SER A 104 -6.27 -7.01 -10.03
N LEU A 105 -5.92 -5.80 -9.59
CA LEU A 105 -6.19 -4.57 -10.33
C LEU A 105 -5.42 -4.54 -11.65
N TYR A 106 -4.14 -4.94 -11.65
CA TYR A 106 -3.35 -5.04 -12.87
C TYR A 106 -3.89 -6.12 -13.82
N ALA A 107 -4.30 -7.28 -13.31
CA ALA A 107 -4.93 -8.32 -14.13
C ALA A 107 -6.23 -7.82 -14.79
N LEU A 108 -7.07 -7.08 -14.06
CA LEU A 108 -8.29 -6.48 -14.63
C LEU A 108 -7.97 -5.40 -15.67
N GLN A 109 -7.00 -4.53 -15.40
CA GLN A 109 -6.53 -3.54 -16.38
C GLN A 109 -5.98 -4.22 -17.64
N GLY A 110 -5.29 -5.36 -17.47
CA GLY A 110 -4.78 -6.21 -18.55
C GLY A 110 -5.86 -7.01 -19.27
N LYS A 111 -7.16 -6.73 -19.02
CA LYS A 111 -8.31 -7.38 -19.65
C LYS A 111 -8.41 -8.89 -19.35
N ALA A 112 -8.13 -9.28 -18.12
CA ALA A 112 -8.48 -10.61 -17.65
C ALA A 112 -10.00 -10.86 -17.82
N GLU A 113 -10.37 -12.08 -18.22
CA GLU A 113 -11.77 -12.49 -18.32
C GLU A 113 -12.42 -12.58 -16.94
N GLU A 114 -11.68 -13.09 -15.96
CA GLU A 114 -12.14 -13.24 -14.59
C GLU A 114 -10.95 -13.09 -13.63
N VAL A 115 -11.16 -12.42 -12.50
CA VAL A 115 -10.17 -12.34 -11.42
C VAL A 115 -10.81 -12.73 -10.10
N VAL A 116 -10.29 -13.79 -9.48
CA VAL A 116 -10.67 -14.24 -8.14
C VAL A 116 -9.55 -13.86 -7.17
N SER A 117 -9.89 -13.11 -6.13
CA SER A 117 -8.95 -12.67 -5.09
C SER A 117 -9.28 -13.36 -3.76
N VAL A 118 -8.29 -13.98 -3.14
CA VAL A 118 -8.42 -14.71 -1.88
C VAL A 118 -7.41 -14.20 -0.87
N ASP A 119 -7.88 -13.87 0.32
CA ASP A 119 -7.03 -13.51 1.46
C ASP A 119 -7.70 -13.91 2.78
N SER A 120 -6.92 -14.25 3.78
CA SER A 120 -7.40 -14.54 5.14
C SER A 120 -7.83 -13.27 5.88
N SER A 121 -7.35 -12.10 5.49
CA SER A 121 -7.64 -10.83 6.12
C SER A 121 -8.89 -10.16 5.53
N ALA A 122 -9.98 -10.12 6.28
CA ALA A 122 -11.20 -9.42 5.90
C ALA A 122 -10.95 -7.91 5.64
N ARG A 123 -10.02 -7.30 6.37
CA ARG A 123 -9.60 -5.90 6.18
C ARG A 123 -8.92 -5.71 4.81
N ALA A 124 -8.00 -6.60 4.45
CA ALA A 124 -7.31 -6.56 3.16
C ALA A 124 -8.32 -6.65 2.00
N LEU A 125 -9.24 -7.59 2.06
CA LEU A 125 -10.31 -7.76 1.06
C LEU A 125 -11.23 -6.54 0.96
N SER A 126 -11.64 -5.93 2.07
CA SER A 126 -12.48 -4.73 2.07
C SER A 126 -11.79 -3.52 1.44
N SER A 127 -10.49 -3.38 1.65
CA SER A 127 -9.65 -2.38 1.00
C SER A 127 -9.55 -2.62 -0.51
N GLY A 128 -9.33 -3.84 -0.93
CA GLY A 128 -9.26 -4.24 -2.34
C GLY A 128 -10.58 -3.99 -3.09
N ARG A 129 -11.72 -4.33 -2.48
CA ARG A 129 -13.06 -4.07 -3.08
C ARG A 129 -13.30 -2.59 -3.35
N ARG A 130 -13.00 -1.71 -2.39
CA ARG A 130 -13.18 -0.25 -2.58
C ARG A 130 -12.35 0.27 -3.76
N LYS A 131 -11.13 -0.19 -3.91
CA LYS A 131 -10.23 0.21 -5.01
C LYS A 131 -10.76 -0.24 -6.37
N CYS A 132 -11.26 -1.46 -6.47
CA CYS A 132 -11.78 -2.01 -7.71
C CYS A 132 -13.10 -1.34 -8.15
N CYS A 133 -14.03 -1.11 -7.23
CA CYS A 133 -15.29 -0.43 -7.54
C CYS A 133 -15.09 1.00 -8.06
N LEU A 134 -13.99 1.66 -7.66
CA LEU A 134 -13.67 3.01 -8.13
C LEU A 134 -13.12 3.05 -9.56
N GLN A 135 -12.58 1.94 -10.08
CA GLN A 135 -11.82 1.97 -11.33
C GLN A 135 -12.30 1.03 -12.45
N LEU A 136 -12.72 -0.17 -12.15
CA LEU A 136 -12.82 -1.23 -13.17
C LEU A 136 -14.08 -2.11 -13.08
N GLY A 137 -15.05 -1.85 -12.19
CA GLY A 137 -16.23 -2.68 -12.07
C GLY A 137 -16.06 -3.88 -11.12
N ARG A 138 -16.69 -5.02 -11.38
CA ARG A 138 -16.87 -6.10 -10.40
C ARG A 138 -15.63 -6.97 -10.17
N LEU A 139 -15.15 -7.03 -8.92
CA LEU A 139 -14.28 -8.07 -8.41
C LEU A 139 -15.12 -9.17 -7.73
N HIS A 140 -14.85 -10.43 -8.02
CA HIS A 140 -15.32 -11.55 -7.20
C HIS A 140 -14.31 -11.82 -6.10
N CYS A 141 -14.69 -11.60 -4.84
CA CYS A 141 -13.86 -11.92 -3.68
C CYS A 141 -14.47 -13.13 -2.97
N GLY A 142 -13.74 -14.25 -2.93
CA GLY A 142 -14.01 -15.40 -2.09
C GLY A 142 -13.30 -15.29 -0.72
N ARG A 143 -13.89 -15.88 0.32
CA ARG A 143 -13.24 -16.15 1.61
C ARG A 143 -12.61 -17.52 1.57
#